data_ab5702d02dc12a5a5f83a4f9d58fd989
#
_entry.id   ab5702d02dc12a5a5f83a4f9d58fd989
#
_cell.length_a   1.000
_cell.length_b   1.000
_cell.length_c   1.000
_cell.angle_alpha   90.00
_cell.angle_beta   90.00
_cell.angle_gamma   90.00
#
_symmetry.space_group_name_H-M   'P 1'
#
loop_
_entity.id
_entity.type
_entity.pdbx_description
1 polymer ?
#
loop_
_entity_poly.entity_id
_entity_poly.type
_entity_poly.pdbx_seq_one_letter_code
_entity_poly.pdbx_strand_id
1 'polypeptide(L)' 'MESSSVVERLLQNMTNMHELGRQRAFELGNPFYGKFTEDGGYWRKELPSGEKFLVTIEVLYDKHDMPVNIKDNIICKLEA' A
#
# COMPACT_ATOMS: atom_id res chain seq x y z
N MET A 1 -32.62 2.85 -5.97
CA MET A 1 -32.40 2.80 -4.52
C MET A 1 -31.47 1.66 -4.15
N GLU A 2 -31.86 0.45 -4.49
CA GLU A 2 -31.07 -0.73 -4.19
C GLU A 2 -29.67 -0.67 -4.80
N SER A 3 -29.56 -0.22 -6.05
CA SER A 3 -28.27 -0.14 -6.74
C SER A 3 -27.32 0.84 -6.05
N SER A 4 -27.81 1.96 -5.53
CA SER A 4 -26.98 2.92 -4.81
C SER A 4 -26.40 2.32 -3.54
N SER A 5 -27.22 1.59 -2.79
CA SER A 5 -26.76 0.90 -1.56
C SER A 5 -25.70 -0.14 -1.86
N VAL A 6 -25.85 -0.87 -2.97
CA VAL A 6 -24.87 -1.87 -3.36
C VAL A 6 -23.55 -1.23 -3.71
N VAL A 7 -23.57 -0.13 -4.46
CA VAL A 7 -22.35 0.59 -4.82
C VAL A 7 -21.66 1.13 -3.58
N GLU A 8 -22.41 1.71 -2.66
CA GLU A 8 -21.86 2.23 -1.40
C GLU A 8 -21.20 1.13 -0.59
N ARG A 9 -21.83 -0.05 -0.50
CA ARG A 9 -21.26 -1.19 0.20
C ARG A 9 -19.97 -1.67 -0.44
N LEU A 10 -19.91 -1.70 -1.76
CA LEU A 10 -18.71 -2.09 -2.47
C LEU A 10 -17.56 -1.12 -2.18
N LEU A 11 -17.83 0.16 -2.20
CA LEU A 11 -16.83 1.17 -1.89
C LEU A 11 -16.35 1.06 -0.43
N GLN A 12 -17.27 0.84 0.50
CA GLN A 12 -16.92 0.64 1.90
C GLN A 12 -16.09 -0.62 2.10
N ASN A 13 -16.45 -1.70 1.42
CA ASN A 13 -15.71 -2.95 1.51
C ASN A 13 -14.30 -2.81 0.96
N MET A 14 -14.11 -2.09 -0.14
CA MET A 14 -12.79 -1.82 -0.69
C MET A 14 -11.93 -1.02 0.30
N THR A 15 -12.51 0.01 0.91
CA THR A 15 -11.83 0.79 1.94
C THR A 15 -11.48 -0.06 3.15
N ASN A 16 -12.40 -0.91 3.59
CA ASN A 16 -12.18 -1.79 4.73
C ASN A 16 -11.09 -2.83 4.44
N MET A 17 -11.05 -3.37 3.22
CA MET A 17 -10.01 -4.32 2.83
C MET A 17 -8.63 -3.68 2.86
N HIS A 18 -8.52 -2.43 2.40
CA HIS A 18 -7.27 -1.69 2.46
C HIS A 18 -6.82 -1.51 3.91
N GLU A 19 -7.72 -1.10 4.78
CA GLU A 19 -7.42 -0.89 6.20
C GLU A 19 -7.09 -2.20 6.91
N LEU A 20 -7.82 -3.28 6.60
CA LEU A 20 -7.53 -4.60 7.16
C LEU A 20 -6.15 -5.09 6.75
N GLY A 21 -5.77 -4.89 5.48
CA GLY A 21 -4.44 -5.23 5.00
C GLY A 21 -3.35 -4.47 5.73
N ARG A 22 -3.59 -3.19 5.96
CA ARG A 22 -2.67 -2.33 6.69
C ARG A 22 -2.51 -2.81 8.14
N GLN A 23 -3.61 -3.06 8.83
CA GLN A 23 -3.59 -3.57 10.19
C GLN A 23 -2.87 -4.92 10.28
N ARG A 24 -3.16 -5.81 9.33
CA ARG A 24 -2.54 -7.13 9.30
C ARG A 24 -1.03 -7.04 9.13
N ALA A 25 -0.57 -6.18 8.23
CA ALA A 25 0.85 -5.96 8.03
C ALA A 25 1.51 -5.49 9.32
N PHE A 26 0.88 -4.54 10.02
CA PHE A 26 1.41 -3.99 11.26
C PHE A 26 1.42 -5.01 12.40
N GLU A 27 0.40 -5.86 12.50
CA GLU A 27 0.37 -6.95 13.47
C GLU A 27 1.53 -7.91 13.28
N LEU A 28 1.94 -8.12 12.04
CA LEU A 28 3.07 -8.98 11.70
C LEU A 28 4.42 -8.26 11.80
N GLY A 29 4.42 -6.98 12.15
CA GLY A 29 5.64 -6.18 12.22
C GLY A 29 6.18 -5.76 10.86
N ASN A 30 5.37 -5.84 9.82
CA ASN A 30 5.77 -5.54 8.45
C ASN A 30 5.32 -4.14 8.04
N PRO A 31 6.06 -3.49 7.11
CA PRO A 31 5.59 -2.24 6.53
C PRO A 31 4.41 -2.49 5.60
N PHE A 32 3.58 -1.48 5.44
CA PHE A 32 2.48 -1.49 4.50
C PHE A 32 2.76 -0.53 3.35
N TYR A 33 2.56 -0.98 2.12
CA TYR A 33 2.77 -0.17 0.92
C TYR A 33 1.42 0.15 0.30
N GLY A 34 1.16 1.42 0.09
CA GLY A 34 -0.05 1.88 -0.56
C GLY A 34 0.28 2.80 -1.72
N LYS A 35 -0.56 2.80 -2.74
CA LYS A 35 -0.43 3.72 -3.86
C LYS A 35 -1.60 4.67 -3.85
N PHE A 36 -1.30 5.96 -3.75
CA PHE A 36 -2.30 7.01 -3.68
C PHE A 36 -2.13 7.96 -4.85
N THR A 37 -3.25 8.42 -5.39
CA THR A 37 -3.24 9.34 -6.55
C THR A 37 -2.46 10.62 -6.23
N GLU A 38 -2.59 11.11 -5.02
CA GLU A 38 -1.93 12.33 -4.56
C GLU A 38 -0.41 12.22 -4.48
N ASP A 39 0.11 11.00 -4.45
CA ASP A 39 1.55 10.76 -4.37
C ASP A 39 2.20 10.67 -5.77
N GLY A 40 1.44 10.93 -6.82
CA GLY A 40 1.95 11.01 -8.19
C GLY A 40 2.42 9.69 -8.74
N GLY A 41 3.03 8.96 -8.87
CA GLY A 41 3.44 7.63 -9.31
C GLY A 41 4.27 6.91 -8.26
N TYR A 42 4.44 7.53 -7.10
CA TYR A 42 5.22 6.93 -6.03
C TYR A 42 4.34 6.11 -5.11
N TRP A 43 4.98 5.24 -4.34
CA TRP A 43 4.31 4.44 -3.33
C TRP A 43 4.51 5.08 -1.96
N ARG A 44 3.56 4.86 -1.08
CA ARG A 44 3.68 5.29 0.31
C ARG A 44 3.98 4.06 1.16
N LYS A 45 5.13 4.08 1.85
CA LYS A 45 5.51 3.04 2.79
C LYS A 45 5.19 3.52 4.19
N GLU A 46 4.38 2.75 4.90
CA GLU A 46 4.01 3.07 6.27
C GLU A 46 4.53 1.99 7.19
N LEU A 47 5.21 2.39 8.26
CA LEU A 47 5.77 1.48 9.26
C LEU A 47 4.80 1.32 10.42
N PRO A 48 4.88 0.19 11.16
CA PRO A 48 4.07 0.01 12.37
C PRO A 48 4.24 1.12 13.41
N SER A 49 5.39 1.78 13.41
CA SER A 49 5.67 2.92 14.29
C SER A 49 4.87 4.17 13.95
N GLY A 50 4.23 4.21 12.78
CA GLY A 50 3.51 5.37 12.27
C GLY A 50 4.32 6.23 11.32
N GLU A 51 5.59 5.92 11.12
CA GLU A 51 6.43 6.65 10.17
C GLU A 51 5.99 6.33 8.74
N LYS A 52 5.98 7.35 7.89
CA LYS A 52 5.56 7.25 6.50
C LYS A 52 6.64 7.79 5.58
N PHE A 53 6.88 7.09 4.48
CA PHE A 53 7.89 7.47 3.51
C PHE A 53 7.30 7.40 2.10
N LEU A 54 7.75 8.30 1.25
CA LEU A 54 7.47 8.23 -0.18
C LEU A 54 8.61 7.43 -0.80
N VAL A 55 8.27 6.38 -1.54
CA VAL A 55 9.26 5.44 -2.08
C VAL A 55 8.96 5.08 -3.52
N THR A 56 10.01 4.68 -4.24
CA THR A 56 9.84 3.98 -5.51
C THR A 56 10.03 2.49 -5.25
N ILE A 57 9.30 1.68 -6.00
CA ILE A 57 9.39 0.23 -5.86
C ILE A 57 9.94 -0.35 -7.17
N GLU A 58 10.96 -1.18 -7.04
CA GLU A 58 11.56 -1.91 -8.14
C GLU A 58 11.37 -3.38 -7.89
N VAL A 59 10.84 -4.10 -8.89
CA VAL A 59 10.67 -5.54 -8.81
C VAL A 59 11.89 -6.20 -9.40
N LEU A 60 12.50 -7.09 -8.65
CA LEU A 60 13.67 -7.85 -9.09
C LEU A 60 13.21 -9.20 -9.62
N TYR A 61 13.71 -9.56 -10.79
CA TYR A 61 13.34 -10.80 -11.48
C TYR A 61 14.54 -11.74 -11.57
N ASP A 62 14.25 -13.03 -11.59
CA ASP A 62 15.30 -14.03 -11.84
C ASP A 62 15.53 -14.21 -13.35
N LYS A 63 16.36 -15.18 -13.70
CA LYS A 63 16.70 -15.46 -15.12
C LYS A 63 15.51 -16.01 -15.92
N HIS A 64 14.42 -16.40 -15.25
CA HIS A 64 13.21 -16.90 -15.89
C HIS A 64 12.08 -15.85 -15.90
N ASP A 65 12.42 -14.58 -15.62
CA ASP A 65 11.49 -13.46 -15.54
C ASP A 65 10.44 -13.64 -14.45
N MET A 66 10.76 -14.39 -13.41
CA MET A 66 9.88 -14.56 -12.26
C MET A 66 10.25 -13.55 -11.18
N PRO A 67 9.26 -12.85 -10.60
CA PRO A 67 9.56 -11.91 -9.52
C PRO A 67 10.07 -12.66 -8.29
N VAL A 68 11.24 -12.27 -7.79
CA VAL A 68 11.88 -12.93 -6.66
C VAL A 68 12.02 -12.01 -5.45
N ASN A 69 11.97 -10.70 -5.66
CA ASN A 69 12.09 -9.73 -4.58
C ASN A 69 11.63 -8.36 -5.04
N ILE A 70 11.44 -7.48 -4.07
CA ILE A 70 11.18 -6.06 -4.34
C ILE A 70 12.24 -5.23 -3.62
N LYS A 71 12.61 -4.12 -4.23
CA LYS A 71 13.52 -3.15 -3.64
C LYS A 71 12.80 -1.81 -3.59
N ASP A 72 12.78 -1.20 -2.41
CA ASP A 72 12.23 0.14 -2.27
C ASP A 72 13.37 1.15 -2.08
N ASN A 73 13.19 2.31 -2.70
CA ASN A 73 14.12 3.42 -2.57
C ASN A 73 13.36 4.60 -1.96
N ILE A 74 13.82 5.06 -0.82
CA ILE A 74 13.16 6.17 -0.09
C ILE A 74 13.47 7.48 -0.81
N ILE A 75 12.42 8.19 -1.20
CA ILE A 75 12.53 9.52 -1.80
C ILE A 75 12.58 10.57 -0.70
N CYS A 76 11.62 10.51 0.24
CA CYS A 76 11.57 11.42 1.36
C CYS A 76 10.67 10.85 2.45
N LYS A 77 10.83 11.39 3.66
CA LYS A 77 9.95 11.05 4.78
C LYS A 77 8.75 11.97 4.74
N LEU A 78 7.55 11.40 4.86
CA LEU A 78 6.33 12.16 4.97
C LEU A 78 6.07 12.50 6.43
N GLU A 79 5.66 13.72 6.69
CA GLU A 79 5.29 14.12 8.02
C GLU A 79 3.91 13.58 8.37
N ALA A 80 3.77 13.16 9.61
CA ALA A 80 2.50 12.63 10.09
C ALA A 80 1.45 13.73 10.23
#